data_c23f4b1fb76830a246180e1098b5d2aa
#
_entry.id   c23f4b1fb76830a246180e1098b5d2aa
#
_cell.length_a   1.000
_cell.length_b   1.000
_cell.length_c   1.000
_cell.angle_alpha   90.00
_cell.angle_beta   90.00
_cell.angle_gamma   90.00
#
_symmetry.space_group_name_H-M   'P 1'
#
loop_
_entity.id
_entity.type
_entity.pdbx_description
1 polymer ?
#
loop_
_entity_poly.entity_id
_entity_poly.type
_entity_poly.pdbx_seq_one_letter_code
_entity_poly.pdbx_strand_id
1 'polypeptide(L)'
;MRIYLLFFLLCFSFSCQIDKEDVPTQNLIYYASNYVTDWDVEYGLEDRQRMDIYLRGQKYVDNQNNNVRMEGVQPPTIIFGHGSAWYFSDKRKHEHNISPFLQMGYNVVNLNYSIKKGIPKATHDVRKALLYLLDNNEKYNLDLDNVFLAGESAGAHMASFLGAAQNSSDSSISFSDSINVRGVINIMGGGADCTSIYYVLENHPHEWWRNVGQALVGEFSNVDSILEAYCPVNYFDQDDPPMFIAVGEKDEFGSPEKLNLLTSELKKYNIDFTLANYPNSGHGFLTEDYNDMFKRIFLFIEQHKKRSS
;
A
#
# COMPACT_ATOMS: atom_id res chain seq x y z
N MET A 1 26.62 1.68 25.33
CA MET A 1 25.58 0.66 25.14
C MET A 1 24.25 0.93 25.86
N ARG A 2 24.06 2.10 26.49
CA ARG A 2 22.78 2.51 27.13
C ARG A 2 22.02 3.63 26.43
N ILE A 3 22.59 4.23 25.39
CA ILE A 3 22.01 5.40 24.69
C ILE A 3 21.10 4.96 23.52
N TYR A 4 21.31 3.81 22.91
CA TYR A 4 20.50 3.31 21.80
C TYR A 4 19.08 2.82 22.22
N LEU A 5 18.88 2.45 23.49
CA LEU A 5 17.60 1.91 23.97
C LEU A 5 16.51 3.00 24.15
N LEU A 6 16.93 4.27 24.35
CA LEU A 6 15.98 5.38 24.56
C LEU A 6 15.43 5.93 23.23
N PHE A 7 16.20 5.84 22.15
CA PHE A 7 15.78 6.33 20.85
C PHE A 7 14.72 5.43 20.17
N PHE A 8 14.81 4.12 20.37
CA PHE A 8 13.84 3.16 19.81
C PHE A 8 12.43 3.30 20.39
N LEU A 9 12.33 3.67 21.67
CA LEU A 9 11.03 3.94 22.32
C LEU A 9 10.39 5.25 21.88
N LEU A 10 11.20 6.24 21.46
CA LEU A 10 10.71 7.55 21.04
C LEU A 10 10.16 7.58 19.62
N CYS A 11 10.70 6.78 18.69
CA CYS A 11 10.25 6.81 17.30
C CYS A 11 8.88 6.15 17.10
N PHE A 12 8.54 5.11 17.86
CA PHE A 12 7.20 4.49 17.78
C PHE A 12 6.14 5.25 18.57
N SER A 13 6.53 6.01 19.61
CA SER A 13 5.60 6.90 20.30
C SER A 13 5.25 8.14 19.46
N PHE A 14 6.09 8.55 18.51
CA PHE A 14 5.81 9.68 17.62
C PHE A 14 4.94 9.30 16.41
N SER A 15 5.01 8.07 15.90
CA SER A 15 4.10 7.64 14.82
C SER A 15 2.67 7.34 15.33
N CYS A 16 2.52 7.17 16.66
CA CYS A 16 1.21 6.95 17.30
C CYS A 16 0.67 8.20 18.01
N GLN A 17 1.44 9.26 18.09
CA GLN A 17 1.06 10.60 18.56
C GLN A 17 1.24 11.64 17.44
N ILE A 18 0.62 11.41 16.29
CA ILE A 18 -0.07 12.53 15.67
C ILE A 18 -1.19 12.81 16.66
N ASP A 19 -1.05 13.89 17.42
CA ASP A 19 -2.10 14.36 18.29
C ASP A 19 -3.42 14.25 17.55
N LYS A 20 -4.42 13.67 18.22
CA LYS A 20 -5.78 13.59 17.70
C LYS A 20 -6.44 14.95 17.53
N GLU A 21 -5.66 16.00 17.57
CA GLU A 21 -6.05 17.36 17.28
C GLU A 21 -5.83 17.59 15.79
N ASP A 22 -6.94 17.65 15.08
CA ASP A 22 -7.12 18.30 13.80
C ASP A 22 -6.69 17.59 12.49
N VAL A 23 -7.00 16.30 12.34
CA VAL A 23 -7.62 15.96 11.06
C VAL A 23 -9.11 16.29 11.23
N PRO A 24 -9.61 17.37 10.63
CA PRO A 24 -10.99 17.74 10.86
C PRO A 24 -11.87 16.60 10.35
N THR A 25 -12.60 15.94 11.25
CA THR A 25 -13.71 15.04 10.90
C THR A 25 -14.70 15.73 9.94
N GLN A 26 -14.72 17.04 9.90
CA GLN A 26 -15.43 17.85 8.91
C GLN A 26 -14.96 17.66 7.47
N ASN A 27 -13.68 17.37 7.23
CA ASN A 27 -13.17 17.11 5.88
C ASN A 27 -13.60 15.73 5.38
N LEU A 28 -13.56 14.69 6.22
CA LEU A 28 -14.08 13.37 5.86
C LEU A 28 -15.57 13.40 5.50
N ILE A 29 -16.39 14.20 6.20
CA ILE A 29 -17.82 14.37 5.90
C ILE A 29 -18.00 15.10 4.56
N TYR A 30 -17.17 16.10 4.23
CA TYR A 30 -17.24 16.82 2.96
C TYR A 30 -16.88 15.90 1.78
N TYR A 31 -15.89 15.02 1.95
CA TYR A 31 -15.52 14.05 0.92
C TYR A 31 -16.55 12.94 0.77
N ALA A 32 -17.16 12.48 1.85
CA ALA A 32 -18.23 11.48 1.83
C ALA A 32 -19.42 11.90 0.95
N SER A 33 -19.72 13.20 0.83
CA SER A 33 -20.80 13.70 -0.03
C SER A 33 -20.56 13.49 -1.54
N ASN A 34 -19.29 13.32 -1.96
CA ASN A 34 -18.90 13.13 -3.36
C ASN A 34 -18.56 11.67 -3.69
N TYR A 35 -18.77 10.76 -2.73
CA TYR A 35 -18.45 9.35 -2.88
C TYR A 35 -19.62 8.46 -2.52
N VAL A 36 -19.77 7.39 -3.30
CA VAL A 36 -20.55 6.22 -2.88
C VAL A 36 -19.58 5.27 -2.23
N THR A 37 -19.84 4.89 -0.97
CA THR A 37 -18.94 4.02 -0.21
C THR A 37 -19.64 2.73 0.18
N ASP A 38 -19.02 1.60 -0.18
CA ASP A 38 -19.37 0.27 0.33
C ASP A 38 -18.36 -0.08 1.43
N TRP A 39 -18.85 -0.20 2.66
CA TRP A 39 -18.04 -0.50 3.84
C TRP A 39 -17.93 -1.99 4.09
N ASP A 40 -16.75 -2.44 4.57
CA ASP A 40 -16.51 -3.81 5.03
C ASP A 40 -16.92 -4.89 4.00
N VAL A 41 -16.70 -4.61 2.72
CA VAL A 41 -16.95 -5.57 1.64
C VAL A 41 -16.08 -6.81 1.84
N GLU A 42 -16.72 -7.97 1.98
CA GLU A 42 -16.03 -9.25 2.15
C GLU A 42 -15.48 -9.73 0.82
N TYR A 43 -14.15 -9.80 0.68
CA TYR A 43 -13.51 -10.38 -0.50
C TYR A 43 -13.03 -11.82 -0.25
N GLY A 44 -13.30 -12.36 0.95
CA GLY A 44 -13.01 -13.72 1.33
C GLY A 44 -13.69 -14.14 2.62
N LEU A 45 -13.39 -15.36 3.07
CA LEU A 45 -14.09 -16.00 4.20
C LEU A 45 -13.49 -15.69 5.58
N GLU A 46 -12.30 -15.08 5.62
CA GLU A 46 -11.65 -14.76 6.89
C GLU A 46 -12.06 -13.36 7.37
N ASP A 47 -12.15 -13.17 8.68
CA ASP A 47 -12.63 -11.93 9.30
C ASP A 47 -11.93 -10.67 8.81
N ARG A 48 -10.64 -10.79 8.46
CA ARG A 48 -9.85 -9.65 7.98
C ARG A 48 -9.88 -9.47 6.46
N GLN A 49 -10.48 -10.39 5.72
CA GLN A 49 -10.62 -10.26 4.26
C GLN A 49 -11.77 -9.31 3.92
N ARG A 50 -11.61 -8.05 4.31
CA ARG A 50 -12.57 -6.95 4.15
C ARG A 50 -11.91 -5.72 3.58
N MET A 51 -12.64 -4.97 2.78
CA MET A 51 -12.21 -3.70 2.20
C MET A 51 -13.32 -2.66 2.24
N ASP A 52 -12.93 -1.39 2.23
CA ASP A 52 -13.87 -0.28 2.01
C ASP A 52 -13.63 0.25 0.60
N ILE A 53 -14.69 0.40 -0.18
CA ILE A 53 -14.64 0.83 -1.57
C ILE A 53 -15.28 2.21 -1.68
N TYR A 54 -14.48 3.20 -2.04
CA TYR A 54 -14.90 4.59 -2.23
C TYR A 54 -14.97 4.89 -3.74
N LEU A 55 -16.17 5.03 -4.25
CA LEU A 55 -16.45 5.27 -5.67
C LEU A 55 -16.76 6.75 -5.89
N ARG A 56 -15.96 7.42 -6.72
CA ARG A 56 -16.23 8.81 -7.10
C ARG A 56 -17.55 8.92 -7.85
N GLY A 57 -18.42 9.83 -7.43
CA GLY A 57 -19.70 10.12 -8.08
C GLY A 57 -20.82 10.35 -7.07
N GLN A 58 -21.93 10.89 -7.55
CA GLN A 58 -23.12 11.05 -6.74
C GLN A 58 -24.00 9.81 -6.85
N LYS A 59 -24.48 9.36 -5.72
CA LYS A 59 -25.52 8.33 -5.66
C LYS A 59 -26.84 8.97 -6.04
N TYR A 60 -27.48 8.51 -7.10
CA TYR A 60 -28.88 8.81 -7.34
C TYR A 60 -29.67 7.52 -7.46
N VAL A 61 -30.96 7.62 -7.17
CA VAL A 61 -31.88 6.49 -7.25
C VAL A 61 -32.60 6.61 -8.57
N ASP A 62 -32.54 5.58 -9.41
CA ASP A 62 -33.28 5.54 -10.65
C ASP A 62 -34.79 5.38 -10.40
N ASN A 63 -35.59 5.43 -11.47
CA ASN A 63 -37.04 5.28 -11.37
C ASN A 63 -37.51 3.90 -10.84
N GLN A 64 -36.58 2.96 -10.66
CA GLN A 64 -36.82 1.61 -10.12
C GLN A 64 -36.27 1.45 -8.70
N ASN A 65 -35.88 2.53 -8.03
CA ASN A 65 -35.24 2.55 -6.73
C ASN A 65 -33.87 1.87 -6.64
N ASN A 66 -33.17 1.68 -7.79
CA ASN A 66 -31.82 1.19 -7.77
C ASN A 66 -30.84 2.35 -7.52
N ASN A 67 -29.80 2.09 -6.74
CA ASN A 67 -28.68 3.01 -6.61
C ASN A 67 -27.87 3.00 -7.92
N VAL A 68 -27.91 4.07 -8.66
CA VAL A 68 -27.18 4.21 -9.91
C VAL A 68 -26.03 5.19 -9.71
N ARG A 69 -24.86 4.85 -10.24
CA ARG A 69 -23.70 5.71 -10.32
C ARG A 69 -23.80 6.58 -11.58
N MET A 70 -23.30 7.83 -11.50
CA MET A 70 -23.25 8.68 -12.69
C MET A 70 -22.41 8.02 -13.79
N GLU A 71 -22.94 8.01 -15.01
CA GLU A 71 -22.20 7.61 -16.21
C GLU A 71 -21.10 8.63 -16.49
N GLY A 72 -19.93 8.17 -16.92
CA GLY A 72 -18.81 9.02 -17.29
C GLY A 72 -17.48 8.27 -17.23
N VAL A 73 -16.42 8.95 -17.65
CA VAL A 73 -15.05 8.42 -17.53
C VAL A 73 -14.71 8.22 -16.05
N GLN A 74 -14.39 6.98 -15.70
CA GLN A 74 -14.03 6.66 -14.34
C GLN A 74 -12.63 7.19 -14.01
N PRO A 75 -12.42 7.79 -12.83
CA PRO A 75 -11.08 8.18 -12.41
C PRO A 75 -10.21 6.93 -12.12
N PRO A 76 -8.88 7.10 -12.10
CA PRO A 76 -7.97 6.05 -11.65
C PRO A 76 -8.41 5.42 -10.33
N THR A 77 -8.12 4.13 -10.20
CA THR A 77 -8.42 3.36 -8.98
C THR A 77 -7.17 3.12 -8.17
N ILE A 78 -7.16 3.60 -6.93
CA ILE A 78 -6.07 3.41 -5.97
C ILE A 78 -6.42 2.22 -5.08
N ILE A 79 -5.62 1.17 -5.10
CA ILE A 79 -5.73 0.03 -4.20
C ILE A 79 -4.73 0.23 -3.08
N PHE A 80 -5.20 0.50 -1.87
CA PHE A 80 -4.35 0.92 -0.75
C PHE A 80 -4.26 -0.14 0.34
N GLY A 81 -3.03 -0.58 0.65
CA GLY A 81 -2.69 -1.43 1.79
C GLY A 81 -2.11 -0.62 2.95
N HIS A 82 -2.65 -0.80 4.16
CA HIS A 82 -2.15 -0.12 5.35
C HIS A 82 -0.78 -0.65 5.81
N GLY A 83 -0.04 0.17 6.57
CA GLY A 83 1.19 -0.21 7.27
C GLY A 83 0.93 -1.08 8.50
N SER A 84 1.96 -1.37 9.27
CA SER A 84 1.94 -2.05 10.58
C SER A 84 2.66 -3.39 10.68
N ALA A 85 3.71 -3.56 9.87
CA ALA A 85 4.61 -4.71 9.94
C ALA A 85 3.90 -6.08 9.87
N TRP A 86 2.77 -6.18 9.17
CA TRP A 86 1.93 -7.39 9.11
C TRP A 86 1.48 -7.96 10.47
N TYR A 87 1.62 -7.18 11.53
CA TYR A 87 1.42 -7.63 12.91
C TYR A 87 0.17 -7.05 13.57
N PHE A 88 -0.22 -5.82 13.25
CA PHE A 88 -1.33 -5.12 13.91
C PHE A 88 -2.05 -4.17 12.94
N SER A 89 -2.97 -3.35 13.47
CA SER A 89 -3.69 -2.29 12.78
C SER A 89 -4.93 -2.74 11.98
N ASP A 90 -5.54 -1.76 11.36
CA ASP A 90 -6.76 -1.90 10.58
C ASP A 90 -6.86 -0.76 9.56
N LYS A 91 -7.49 -0.99 8.41
CA LYS A 91 -7.67 -0.03 7.32
C LYS A 91 -8.20 1.33 7.80
N ARG A 92 -9.11 1.35 8.78
CA ARG A 92 -9.71 2.57 9.32
C ARG A 92 -8.75 3.45 10.11
N LYS A 93 -7.68 2.86 10.69
CA LYS A 93 -6.65 3.63 11.39
C LYS A 93 -5.72 4.38 10.44
N HIS A 94 -5.75 4.06 9.16
CA HIS A 94 -4.94 4.63 8.10
C HIS A 94 -5.75 5.47 7.10
N GLU A 95 -6.97 5.89 7.45
CA GLU A 95 -7.81 6.74 6.60
C GLU A 95 -7.14 8.07 6.24
N HIS A 96 -6.26 8.58 7.08
CA HIS A 96 -5.48 9.78 6.77
C HIS A 96 -4.61 9.60 5.51
N ASN A 97 -4.12 8.39 5.22
CA ASN A 97 -3.32 8.11 4.04
C ASN A 97 -4.15 7.98 2.75
N ILE A 98 -5.43 7.63 2.85
CA ILE A 98 -6.31 7.59 1.68
C ILE A 98 -7.02 8.92 1.43
N SER A 99 -7.16 9.77 2.45
CA SER A 99 -7.84 11.05 2.38
C SER A 99 -7.32 11.95 1.22
N PRO A 100 -5.99 12.10 0.98
CA PRO A 100 -5.50 12.89 -0.14
C PRO A 100 -5.95 12.35 -1.51
N PHE A 101 -6.01 11.03 -1.70
CA PHE A 101 -6.50 10.44 -2.94
C PHE A 101 -7.99 10.73 -3.15
N LEU A 102 -8.79 10.67 -2.08
CA LEU A 102 -10.20 11.04 -2.14
C LEU A 102 -10.38 12.52 -2.46
N GLN A 103 -9.54 13.40 -1.91
CA GLN A 103 -9.55 14.83 -2.21
C GLN A 103 -9.31 15.11 -3.69
N MET A 104 -8.43 14.34 -4.31
CA MET A 104 -8.12 14.45 -5.75
C MET A 104 -9.17 13.80 -6.66
N GLY A 105 -10.14 13.11 -6.09
CA GLY A 105 -11.25 12.55 -6.85
C GLY A 105 -11.01 11.16 -7.42
N TYR A 106 -10.00 10.43 -6.95
CA TYR A 106 -9.74 9.04 -7.38
C TYR A 106 -10.72 8.07 -6.73
N ASN A 107 -10.99 6.93 -7.38
CA ASN A 107 -11.59 5.79 -6.69
C ASN A 107 -10.55 5.21 -5.73
N VAL A 108 -10.97 4.78 -4.55
CA VAL A 108 -10.07 4.20 -3.55
C VAL A 108 -10.64 2.90 -3.01
N VAL A 109 -9.83 1.88 -2.96
CA VAL A 109 -10.11 0.62 -2.26
C VAL A 109 -9.13 0.50 -1.10
N ASN A 110 -9.63 0.60 0.12
CA ASN A 110 -8.83 0.56 1.34
C ASN A 110 -8.93 -0.83 1.97
N LEU A 111 -7.81 -1.55 2.02
CA LEU A 111 -7.77 -2.98 2.32
C LEU A 111 -7.38 -3.27 3.76
N ASN A 112 -8.10 -4.20 4.40
CA ASN A 112 -7.56 -5.07 5.43
C ASN A 112 -6.98 -6.33 4.79
N TYR A 113 -6.03 -6.95 5.46
CA TYR A 113 -5.40 -8.22 5.11
C TYR A 113 -5.05 -8.99 6.38
N SER A 114 -4.72 -10.28 6.27
CA SER A 114 -4.31 -11.12 7.39
C SER A 114 -3.06 -10.58 8.06
N ILE A 115 -3.10 -10.47 9.37
CA ILE A 115 -1.97 -10.08 10.22
C ILE A 115 -1.51 -11.27 11.05
N LYS A 116 -0.21 -11.31 11.45
CA LYS A 116 0.41 -12.39 12.24
C LYS A 116 0.42 -13.76 11.55
N LYS A 117 0.22 -13.79 10.23
CA LYS A 117 0.15 -15.03 9.43
C LYS A 117 1.19 -15.09 8.30
N GLY A 118 2.18 -14.20 8.32
CA GLY A 118 3.25 -14.11 7.33
C GLY A 118 2.95 -13.22 6.12
N ILE A 119 4.02 -12.73 5.51
CA ILE A 119 3.98 -11.94 4.27
C ILE A 119 3.24 -12.69 3.15
N PRO A 120 3.45 -14.01 2.93
CA PRO A 120 2.74 -14.75 1.91
C PRO A 120 1.23 -14.62 2.04
N LYS A 121 0.70 -14.89 3.23
CA LYS A 121 -0.74 -14.85 3.48
C LYS A 121 -1.33 -13.46 3.26
N ALA A 122 -0.66 -12.42 3.79
CA ALA A 122 -1.09 -11.04 3.62
C ALA A 122 -1.10 -10.61 2.14
N THR A 123 -0.05 -10.99 1.39
CA THR A 123 0.07 -10.69 -0.05
C THR A 123 -1.00 -11.41 -0.87
N HIS A 124 -1.26 -12.68 -0.56
CA HIS A 124 -2.35 -13.44 -1.21
C HIS A 124 -3.72 -12.85 -0.91
N ASP A 125 -3.92 -12.25 0.27
CA ASP A 125 -5.18 -11.57 0.59
C ASP A 125 -5.36 -10.32 -0.29
N VAL A 126 -4.31 -9.51 -0.47
CA VAL A 126 -4.38 -8.33 -1.36
C VAL A 126 -4.64 -8.76 -2.80
N ARG A 127 -3.95 -9.80 -3.30
CA ARG A 127 -4.21 -10.38 -4.61
C ARG A 127 -5.67 -10.86 -4.73
N LYS A 128 -6.19 -11.54 -3.72
CA LYS A 128 -7.58 -12.01 -3.71
C LYS A 128 -8.58 -10.85 -3.77
N ALA A 129 -8.28 -9.73 -3.12
CA ALA A 129 -9.10 -8.53 -3.23
C ALA A 129 -9.10 -7.98 -4.65
N LEU A 130 -7.96 -7.96 -5.36
CA LEU A 130 -7.89 -7.57 -6.77
C LEU A 130 -8.77 -8.46 -7.66
N LEU A 131 -8.69 -9.78 -7.50
CA LEU A 131 -9.52 -10.71 -8.26
C LEU A 131 -11.01 -10.56 -7.93
N TYR A 132 -11.35 -10.33 -6.66
CA TYR A 132 -12.73 -10.02 -6.25
C TYR A 132 -13.26 -8.76 -6.94
N LEU A 133 -12.46 -7.70 -7.04
CA LEU A 133 -12.86 -6.47 -7.74
C LEU A 133 -13.07 -6.72 -9.23
N LEU A 134 -12.25 -7.56 -9.87
CA LEU A 134 -12.41 -7.95 -11.24
C LEU A 134 -13.73 -8.71 -11.46
N ASP A 135 -13.97 -9.74 -10.64
CA ASP A 135 -15.18 -10.59 -10.75
C ASP A 135 -16.48 -9.83 -10.47
N ASN A 136 -16.40 -8.73 -9.71
CA ASN A 136 -17.55 -7.91 -9.30
C ASN A 136 -17.56 -6.51 -9.95
N ASN A 137 -16.78 -6.29 -11.02
CA ASN A 137 -16.64 -4.95 -11.59
C ASN A 137 -17.90 -4.43 -12.28
N GLU A 138 -18.83 -5.28 -12.69
CA GLU A 138 -20.16 -4.84 -13.12
C GLU A 138 -20.89 -4.03 -12.05
N LYS A 139 -20.72 -4.39 -10.77
CA LYS A 139 -21.28 -3.65 -9.62
C LYS A 139 -20.56 -2.34 -9.35
N TYR A 140 -19.22 -2.36 -9.39
CA TYR A 140 -18.40 -1.23 -8.93
C TYR A 140 -18.05 -0.26 -10.05
N ASN A 141 -18.02 -0.72 -11.30
CA ASN A 141 -17.65 0.06 -12.48
C ASN A 141 -16.33 0.84 -12.27
N LEU A 142 -15.31 0.14 -11.75
CA LEU A 142 -13.96 0.67 -11.60
C LEU A 142 -13.25 0.69 -12.96
N ASP A 143 -12.40 1.68 -13.20
CA ASP A 143 -11.44 1.64 -14.30
C ASP A 143 -10.27 0.71 -13.94
N LEU A 144 -10.42 -0.58 -14.28
CA LEU A 144 -9.40 -1.61 -14.05
C LEU A 144 -8.23 -1.52 -15.03
N ASP A 145 -8.35 -0.72 -16.09
CA ASP A 145 -7.26 -0.35 -17.00
C ASP A 145 -6.36 0.76 -16.44
N ASN A 146 -6.68 1.28 -15.25
CA ASN A 146 -6.07 2.48 -14.70
C ASN A 146 -5.89 2.35 -13.17
N VAL A 147 -5.25 1.25 -12.77
CA VAL A 147 -5.06 0.88 -11.37
C VAL A 147 -3.68 1.34 -10.88
N PHE A 148 -3.61 1.90 -9.69
CA PHE A 148 -2.38 2.16 -8.95
C PHE A 148 -2.39 1.34 -7.67
N LEU A 149 -1.37 0.49 -7.48
CA LEU A 149 -1.15 -0.22 -6.23
C LEU A 149 -0.39 0.69 -5.28
N ALA A 150 -0.95 0.96 -4.13
CA ALA A 150 -0.39 1.90 -3.17
C ALA A 150 -0.36 1.31 -1.75
N GLY A 151 0.54 1.78 -0.95
CA GLY A 151 0.54 1.43 0.46
C GLY A 151 1.64 2.12 1.24
N GLU A 152 1.58 1.90 2.55
CA GLU A 152 2.54 2.39 3.52
C GLU A 152 3.24 1.21 4.19
N SER A 153 4.56 1.27 4.36
CA SER A 153 5.35 0.26 5.09
C SER A 153 5.04 -1.18 4.59
N ALA A 154 4.48 -2.04 5.41
CA ALA A 154 4.05 -3.39 5.02
C ALA A 154 3.10 -3.41 3.81
N GLY A 155 2.16 -2.46 3.73
CA GLY A 155 1.26 -2.31 2.58
C GLY A 155 2.00 -1.91 1.31
N ALA A 156 2.99 -1.02 1.42
CA ALA A 156 3.82 -0.61 0.30
C ALA A 156 4.72 -1.74 -0.22
N HIS A 157 5.22 -2.58 0.68
CA HIS A 157 5.96 -3.79 0.29
C HIS A 157 5.07 -4.73 -0.54
N MET A 158 3.84 -5.01 -0.08
CA MET A 158 2.90 -5.86 -0.82
C MET A 158 2.49 -5.25 -2.17
N ALA A 159 2.28 -3.92 -2.23
CA ALA A 159 2.01 -3.22 -3.47
C ALA A 159 3.17 -3.34 -4.46
N SER A 160 4.42 -3.18 -3.98
CA SER A 160 5.62 -3.34 -4.80
C SER A 160 5.80 -4.78 -5.29
N PHE A 161 5.59 -5.75 -4.41
CA PHE A 161 5.67 -7.16 -4.78
C PHE A 161 4.64 -7.54 -5.85
N LEU A 162 3.37 -7.18 -5.63
CA LEU A 162 2.31 -7.49 -6.59
C LEU A 162 2.47 -6.76 -7.92
N GLY A 163 3.00 -5.53 -7.90
CA GLY A 163 3.32 -4.79 -9.12
C GLY A 163 4.41 -5.49 -9.95
N ALA A 164 5.45 -6.02 -9.29
CA ALA A 164 6.53 -6.75 -9.93
C ALA A 164 6.14 -8.19 -10.33
N ALA A 165 5.33 -8.86 -9.52
CA ALA A 165 4.98 -10.26 -9.74
C ALA A 165 3.71 -10.47 -10.58
N GLN A 166 3.08 -9.40 -11.08
CA GLN A 166 1.79 -9.50 -11.80
C GLN A 166 1.85 -10.41 -13.02
N ASN A 167 2.99 -10.44 -13.73
CA ASN A 167 3.22 -11.24 -14.94
C ASN A 167 3.94 -12.56 -14.65
N SER A 168 4.12 -12.93 -13.38
CA SER A 168 4.80 -14.18 -13.01
C SER A 168 4.10 -15.41 -13.59
N SER A 169 4.88 -16.40 -13.99
CA SER A 169 4.37 -17.73 -14.37
C SER A 169 3.74 -18.49 -13.20
N ASP A 170 4.02 -18.08 -11.96
CA ASP A 170 3.36 -18.63 -10.77
C ASP A 170 1.97 -18.01 -10.60
N SER A 171 0.95 -18.79 -10.93
CA SER A 171 -0.46 -18.40 -10.83
C SER A 171 -0.92 -18.11 -9.38
N SER A 172 -0.13 -18.44 -8.38
CA SER A 172 -0.45 -18.13 -6.99
C SER A 172 -0.18 -16.66 -6.61
N ILE A 173 0.69 -15.99 -7.36
CA ILE A 173 1.09 -14.60 -7.12
C ILE A 173 0.72 -13.65 -8.27
N SER A 174 0.69 -14.14 -9.52
CA SER A 174 0.23 -13.34 -10.66
C SER A 174 -1.29 -13.09 -10.62
N PHE A 175 -1.75 -12.10 -11.35
CA PHE A 175 -3.18 -11.84 -11.51
C PHE A 175 -3.53 -11.50 -12.97
N SER A 176 -4.81 -11.36 -13.25
CA SER A 176 -5.33 -11.26 -14.61
C SER A 176 -4.85 -10.03 -15.38
N ASP A 177 -4.47 -10.21 -16.64
CA ASP A 177 -4.19 -9.13 -17.62
C ASP A 177 -5.37 -8.14 -17.80
N SER A 178 -6.55 -8.48 -17.26
CA SER A 178 -7.71 -7.57 -17.24
C SER A 178 -7.60 -6.49 -16.16
N ILE A 179 -6.57 -6.51 -15.32
CA ILE A 179 -6.23 -5.45 -14.37
C ILE A 179 -4.91 -4.84 -14.81
N ASN A 180 -4.94 -3.61 -15.27
CA ASN A 180 -3.74 -2.94 -15.75
C ASN A 180 -3.18 -2.00 -14.68
N VAL A 181 -2.08 -2.41 -14.06
CA VAL A 181 -1.36 -1.60 -13.06
C VAL A 181 -0.53 -0.54 -13.78
N ARG A 182 -0.91 0.72 -13.61
CA ARG A 182 -0.25 1.89 -14.19
C ARG A 182 0.89 2.46 -13.38
N GLY A 183 0.98 2.04 -12.13
CA GLY A 183 2.08 2.44 -11.27
C GLY A 183 1.95 1.87 -9.86
N VAL A 184 3.08 1.80 -9.19
CA VAL A 184 3.19 1.41 -7.78
C VAL A 184 3.58 2.64 -6.95
N ILE A 185 2.88 2.87 -5.85
CA ILE A 185 3.16 3.96 -4.91
C ILE A 185 3.66 3.34 -3.61
N ASN A 186 4.97 3.34 -3.45
CA ASN A 186 5.68 2.77 -2.30
C ASN A 186 6.02 3.88 -1.30
N ILE A 187 5.28 3.93 -0.19
CA ILE A 187 5.51 4.86 0.92
C ILE A 187 6.20 4.10 2.05
N MET A 188 7.51 4.27 2.21
CA MET A 188 8.35 3.65 3.25
C MET A 188 8.33 2.11 3.24
N GLY A 189 8.05 1.46 2.11
CA GLY A 189 7.84 0.00 2.06
C GLY A 189 9.10 -0.83 1.85
N GLY A 190 10.24 -0.21 1.56
CA GLY A 190 11.44 -0.92 1.16
C GLY A 190 11.23 -1.65 -0.18
N GLY A 191 11.58 -2.94 -0.24
CA GLY A 191 11.41 -3.77 -1.44
C GLY A 191 12.69 -4.44 -1.91
N ALA A 192 13.79 -4.22 -1.20
CA ALA A 192 15.07 -4.89 -1.37
C ALA A 192 15.58 -5.36 -0.01
N ASP A 193 16.38 -6.41 0.00
CA ASP A 193 16.94 -7.01 1.23
C ASP A 193 15.86 -7.33 2.29
N CYS A 194 14.89 -8.15 1.89
CA CYS A 194 13.73 -8.47 2.72
C CYS A 194 14.08 -9.36 3.94
N THR A 195 15.25 -10.00 3.92
CA THR A 195 15.71 -10.89 5.01
C THR A 195 16.31 -10.11 6.18
N SER A 196 17.03 -9.02 5.92
CA SER A 196 17.76 -8.29 6.97
C SER A 196 16.84 -7.74 8.06
N ILE A 197 15.66 -7.25 7.71
CA ILE A 197 14.71 -6.74 8.70
C ILE A 197 14.20 -7.84 9.64
N TYR A 198 13.98 -9.05 9.11
CA TYR A 198 13.57 -10.19 9.92
C TYR A 198 14.61 -10.50 11.00
N TYR A 199 15.90 -10.63 10.62
CA TYR A 199 16.95 -10.96 11.58
C TYR A 199 17.20 -9.86 12.61
N VAL A 200 17.02 -8.60 12.25
CA VAL A 200 17.07 -7.49 13.22
C VAL A 200 15.94 -7.61 14.25
N LEU A 201 14.74 -7.94 13.80
CA LEU A 201 13.58 -8.08 14.67
C LEU A 201 13.63 -9.36 15.52
N GLU A 202 14.01 -10.51 14.94
CA GLU A 202 14.10 -11.80 15.64
C GLU A 202 15.11 -11.75 16.80
N ASN A 203 16.22 -11.06 16.60
CA ASN A 203 17.28 -10.93 17.61
C ASN A 203 17.10 -9.71 18.53
N HIS A 204 15.96 -9.01 18.43
CA HIS A 204 15.72 -7.83 19.24
C HIS A 204 15.57 -8.18 20.73
N PRO A 205 16.17 -7.42 21.68
CA PRO A 205 16.09 -7.71 23.11
C PRO A 205 14.65 -7.68 23.67
N HIS A 206 13.78 -6.86 23.08
CA HIS A 206 12.39 -6.73 23.51
C HIS A 206 11.48 -7.76 22.81
N GLU A 207 10.72 -8.53 23.58
CA GLU A 207 9.83 -9.61 23.09
C GLU A 207 8.82 -9.14 22.02
N TRP A 208 8.24 -7.96 22.21
CA TRP A 208 7.27 -7.42 21.25
C TRP A 208 7.84 -7.33 19.82
N TRP A 209 9.10 -6.90 19.68
CA TRP A 209 9.77 -6.82 18.38
C TRP A 209 10.07 -8.20 17.79
N ARG A 210 10.42 -9.18 18.63
CA ARG A 210 10.58 -10.56 18.17
C ARG A 210 9.25 -11.13 17.66
N ASN A 211 8.15 -10.81 18.32
CA ASN A 211 6.81 -11.20 17.86
C ASN A 211 6.45 -10.52 16.52
N VAL A 212 6.87 -9.27 16.30
CA VAL A 212 6.76 -8.60 15.00
C VAL A 212 7.60 -9.32 13.95
N GLY A 213 8.85 -9.70 14.25
CA GLY A 213 9.69 -10.49 13.35
C GLY A 213 9.04 -11.81 12.94
N GLN A 214 8.50 -12.55 13.91
CA GLN A 214 7.76 -13.79 13.63
C GLN A 214 6.53 -13.58 12.76
N ALA A 215 5.87 -12.43 12.84
CA ALA A 215 4.72 -12.10 12.01
C ALA A 215 5.06 -11.98 10.53
N LEU A 216 6.32 -11.73 10.16
CA LEU A 216 6.73 -11.63 8.75
C LEU A 216 6.68 -13.00 8.07
N VAL A 217 7.01 -14.05 8.81
CA VAL A 217 7.10 -15.42 8.28
C VAL A 217 5.89 -16.28 8.66
N GLY A 218 5.14 -15.92 9.70
CA GLY A 218 3.98 -16.68 10.17
C GLY A 218 4.37 -18.06 10.67
N GLU A 219 3.65 -19.09 10.22
CA GLU A 219 3.89 -20.49 10.62
C GLU A 219 4.93 -21.21 9.73
N PHE A 220 5.59 -20.51 8.82
CA PHE A 220 6.54 -21.11 7.90
C PHE A 220 7.91 -21.38 8.57
N SER A 221 8.46 -22.55 8.30
CA SER A 221 9.73 -22.99 8.88
C SER A 221 10.98 -22.57 8.12
N ASN A 222 10.85 -22.30 6.81
CA ASN A 222 11.98 -21.87 5.96
C ASN A 222 11.93 -20.37 5.73
N VAL A 223 12.43 -19.62 6.71
CA VAL A 223 12.36 -18.16 6.78
C VAL A 223 13.01 -17.51 5.57
N ASP A 224 14.26 -17.85 5.25
CA ASP A 224 15.01 -17.21 4.16
C ASP A 224 14.33 -17.41 2.81
N SER A 225 13.92 -18.65 2.54
CA SER A 225 13.23 -18.97 1.28
C SER A 225 11.92 -18.19 1.11
N ILE A 226 11.19 -17.98 2.22
CA ILE A 226 9.94 -17.21 2.19
C ILE A 226 10.20 -15.73 1.97
N LEU A 227 11.14 -15.15 2.71
CA LEU A 227 11.46 -13.74 2.57
C LEU A 227 12.06 -13.43 1.21
N GLU A 228 12.86 -14.33 0.64
CA GLU A 228 13.38 -14.24 -0.72
C GLU A 228 12.26 -14.35 -1.76
N ALA A 229 11.35 -15.34 -1.60
CA ALA A 229 10.24 -15.56 -2.51
C ALA A 229 9.21 -14.42 -2.53
N TYR A 230 9.17 -13.57 -1.51
CA TYR A 230 8.27 -12.41 -1.44
C TYR A 230 9.01 -11.07 -1.44
N CYS A 231 10.25 -11.06 -1.89
CA CYS A 231 11.03 -9.82 -2.06
C CYS A 231 10.79 -9.22 -3.45
N PRO A 232 10.26 -8.00 -3.58
CA PRO A 232 9.90 -7.38 -4.85
C PRO A 232 11.01 -7.40 -5.90
N VAL A 233 12.26 -7.11 -5.51
CA VAL A 233 13.40 -7.04 -6.45
C VAL A 233 13.69 -8.35 -7.19
N ASN A 234 13.23 -9.49 -6.70
CA ASN A 234 13.43 -10.80 -7.33
C ASN A 234 12.48 -11.05 -8.51
N TYR A 235 11.51 -10.14 -8.72
CA TYR A 235 10.50 -10.24 -9.76
C TYR A 235 10.57 -9.13 -10.79
N PHE A 236 11.45 -8.14 -10.61
CA PHE A 236 11.55 -7.02 -11.54
C PHE A 236 11.92 -7.47 -12.94
N ASP A 237 11.17 -6.96 -13.91
CA ASP A 237 11.47 -7.08 -15.33
C ASP A 237 11.18 -5.76 -16.08
N GLN A 238 11.43 -5.75 -17.40
CA GLN A 238 11.30 -4.54 -18.22
C GLN A 238 9.84 -4.10 -18.47
N ASP A 239 8.89 -4.99 -18.22
CA ASP A 239 7.46 -4.77 -18.47
C ASP A 239 6.72 -4.33 -17.19
N ASP A 240 7.46 -4.16 -16.09
CA ASP A 240 6.91 -3.73 -14.81
C ASP A 240 6.41 -2.28 -14.82
N PRO A 241 5.37 -1.98 -14.04
CA PRO A 241 4.85 -0.63 -13.92
C PRO A 241 5.86 0.32 -13.28
N PRO A 242 5.80 1.63 -13.64
CA PRO A 242 6.61 2.64 -13.00
C PRO A 242 6.36 2.71 -11.50
N MET A 243 7.38 3.16 -10.74
CA MET A 243 7.31 3.18 -9.28
C MET A 243 7.55 4.58 -8.70
N PHE A 244 6.65 5.02 -7.83
CA PHE A 244 6.89 6.15 -6.93
C PHE A 244 7.42 5.62 -5.60
N ILE A 245 8.54 6.16 -5.12
CA ILE A 245 9.18 5.73 -3.87
C ILE A 245 9.34 6.95 -2.97
N ALA A 246 8.73 6.92 -1.78
CA ALA A 246 8.91 7.92 -0.75
C ALA A 246 9.64 7.32 0.45
N VAL A 247 10.73 7.96 0.88
CA VAL A 247 11.54 7.52 2.03
C VAL A 247 11.97 8.69 2.89
N GLY A 248 12.09 8.46 4.20
CA GLY A 248 12.77 9.36 5.13
C GLY A 248 14.22 8.90 5.32
N GLU A 249 15.20 9.82 5.29
CA GLU A 249 16.62 9.46 5.51
C GLU A 249 16.90 8.97 6.93
N LYS A 250 16.02 9.30 7.87
CA LYS A 250 16.11 8.83 9.27
C LYS A 250 15.28 7.58 9.53
N ASP A 251 14.78 6.94 8.47
CA ASP A 251 14.03 5.69 8.56
C ASP A 251 14.97 4.54 8.93
N GLU A 252 14.77 3.95 10.11
CA GLU A 252 15.58 2.85 10.62
C GLU A 252 15.34 1.53 9.87
N PHE A 253 14.22 1.39 9.18
CA PHE A 253 13.87 0.21 8.36
C PHE A 253 14.32 0.35 6.90
N GLY A 254 14.50 1.60 6.42
CA GLY A 254 14.94 1.94 5.08
C GLY A 254 16.34 2.54 5.07
N SER A 255 17.41 1.71 5.08
CA SER A 255 18.76 2.26 5.00
C SER A 255 19.08 2.81 3.61
N PRO A 256 20.03 3.77 3.48
CA PRO A 256 20.50 4.24 2.19
C PRO A 256 20.99 3.12 1.29
N GLU A 257 21.61 2.07 1.86
CA GLU A 257 22.09 0.91 1.11
C GLU A 257 20.93 0.12 0.49
N LYS A 258 19.85 -0.10 1.25
CA LYS A 258 18.65 -0.78 0.76
C LYS A 258 17.95 0.01 -0.34
N LEU A 259 17.88 1.32 -0.18
CA LEU A 259 17.35 2.22 -1.20
C LEU A 259 18.19 2.19 -2.47
N ASN A 260 19.52 2.19 -2.34
CA ASN A 260 20.44 2.09 -3.48
C ASN A 260 20.27 0.75 -4.19
N LEU A 261 20.09 -0.35 -3.46
CA LEU A 261 19.85 -1.67 -4.05
C LEU A 261 18.53 -1.65 -4.85
N LEU A 262 17.45 -1.18 -4.26
CA LEU A 262 16.15 -1.06 -4.93
C LEU A 262 16.25 -0.24 -6.22
N THR A 263 16.82 0.97 -6.14
CA THR A 263 16.91 1.87 -7.31
C THR A 263 17.88 1.37 -8.36
N SER A 264 18.89 0.59 -7.99
CA SER A 264 19.81 -0.06 -8.94
C SER A 264 19.11 -1.16 -9.73
N GLU A 265 18.29 -1.97 -9.08
CA GLU A 265 17.50 -2.99 -9.75
C GLU A 265 16.44 -2.37 -10.69
N LEU A 266 15.76 -1.30 -10.28
CA LEU A 266 14.84 -0.56 -11.16
C LEU A 266 15.55 -0.04 -12.42
N LYS A 267 16.74 0.54 -12.28
CA LYS A 267 17.57 1.01 -13.42
C LYS A 267 18.02 -0.13 -14.33
N LYS A 268 18.38 -1.27 -13.77
CA LYS A 268 18.84 -2.46 -14.51
C LYS A 268 17.78 -2.95 -15.49
N TYR A 269 16.51 -2.89 -15.09
CA TYR A 269 15.38 -3.31 -15.93
C TYR A 269 14.71 -2.17 -16.69
N ASN A 270 15.26 -0.93 -16.63
CA ASN A 270 14.68 0.29 -17.24
C ASN A 270 13.27 0.62 -16.74
N ILE A 271 12.94 0.24 -15.53
CA ILE A 271 11.66 0.62 -14.90
C ILE A 271 11.74 2.10 -14.54
N ASP A 272 10.76 2.89 -15.01
CA ASP A 272 10.67 4.31 -14.66
C ASP A 272 10.34 4.48 -13.17
N PHE A 273 11.01 5.41 -12.49
CA PHE A 273 10.72 5.67 -11.09
C PHE A 273 10.93 7.12 -10.68
N THR A 274 10.13 7.55 -9.73
CA THR A 274 10.27 8.83 -9.03
C THR A 274 10.67 8.58 -7.59
N LEU A 275 11.82 9.12 -7.16
CA LEU A 275 12.27 9.06 -5.78
C LEU A 275 12.00 10.37 -5.07
N ALA A 276 11.25 10.31 -3.97
CA ALA A 276 11.01 11.39 -3.03
C ALA A 276 11.73 11.07 -1.71
N ASN A 277 12.87 11.71 -1.49
CA ASN A 277 13.72 11.50 -0.33
C ASN A 277 13.62 12.69 0.63
N TYR A 278 13.33 12.43 1.92
CA TYR A 278 13.06 13.46 2.93
C TYR A 278 14.09 13.39 4.06
N PRO A 279 15.08 14.31 4.08
CA PRO A 279 16.23 14.23 4.99
C PRO A 279 15.89 14.30 6.47
N ASN A 280 14.75 14.89 6.82
CA ASN A 280 14.37 15.09 8.22
C ASN A 280 13.32 14.09 8.73
N SER A 281 12.69 13.34 7.84
CA SER A 281 11.69 12.34 8.18
C SER A 281 12.31 10.97 8.48
N GLY A 282 11.65 10.19 9.33
CA GLY A 282 11.96 8.79 9.66
C GLY A 282 10.95 7.84 9.02
N HIS A 283 10.61 6.76 9.75
CA HIS A 283 9.52 5.84 9.37
C HIS A 283 8.15 6.48 9.62
N GLY A 284 7.97 7.68 9.14
CA GLY A 284 6.84 8.59 9.25
C GLY A 284 7.32 9.96 8.77
N PHE A 285 6.45 10.71 8.09
CA PHE A 285 6.82 11.98 7.50
C PHE A 285 6.41 13.14 8.39
N LEU A 286 7.26 14.18 8.43
CA LEU A 286 6.84 15.48 8.93
C LEU A 286 5.69 16.02 8.07
N THR A 287 4.85 16.87 8.64
CA THR A 287 3.65 17.39 7.95
C THR A 287 3.98 18.05 6.60
N GLU A 288 5.05 18.82 6.55
CA GLU A 288 5.50 19.48 5.30
C GLU A 288 5.97 18.47 4.25
N ASP A 289 6.75 17.44 4.66
CA ASP A 289 7.23 16.38 3.80
C ASP A 289 6.06 15.51 3.30
N TYR A 290 5.09 15.21 4.17
CA TYR A 290 3.86 14.51 3.83
C TYR A 290 3.06 15.26 2.75
N ASN A 291 2.90 16.56 2.88
CA ASN A 291 2.20 17.38 1.90
C ASN A 291 2.94 17.46 0.56
N ASP A 292 4.28 17.56 0.58
CA ASP A 292 5.09 17.52 -0.65
C ASP A 292 5.02 16.15 -1.32
N MET A 293 5.12 15.08 -0.53
CA MET A 293 5.00 13.70 -1.02
C MET A 293 3.71 13.49 -1.81
N PHE A 294 2.56 13.89 -1.27
CA PHE A 294 1.29 13.74 -1.98
C PHE A 294 1.20 14.59 -3.24
N LYS A 295 1.76 15.80 -3.28
CA LYS A 295 1.86 16.59 -4.52
C LYS A 295 2.64 15.83 -5.60
N ARG A 296 3.75 15.20 -5.23
CA ARG A 296 4.56 14.40 -6.16
C ARG A 296 3.85 13.11 -6.59
N ILE A 297 3.15 12.44 -5.67
CA ILE A 297 2.31 11.28 -5.99
C ILE A 297 1.24 11.65 -7.04
N PHE A 298 0.58 12.79 -6.89
CA PHE A 298 -0.43 13.23 -7.88
C PHE A 298 0.19 13.51 -9.24
N LEU A 299 1.37 14.13 -9.30
CA LEU A 299 2.10 14.32 -10.57
C LEU A 299 2.48 12.98 -11.20
N PHE A 300 2.93 12.01 -10.40
CA PHE A 300 3.23 10.66 -10.84
C PHE A 300 1.99 9.96 -11.42
N ILE A 301 0.85 10.00 -10.72
CA ILE A 301 -0.40 9.44 -11.23
C ILE A 301 -0.81 10.11 -12.55
N GLU A 302 -0.77 11.45 -12.64
CA GLU A 302 -1.12 12.19 -13.85
C GLU A 302 -0.21 11.86 -15.05
N GLN A 303 1.07 11.55 -14.79
CA GLN A 303 2.03 11.16 -15.82
C GLN A 303 1.74 9.76 -16.37
N HIS A 304 1.35 8.80 -15.52
CA HIS A 304 1.27 7.39 -15.87
C HIS A 304 -0.16 6.86 -16.06
N LYS A 305 -1.19 7.60 -15.63
CA LYS A 305 -2.57 7.19 -15.87
C LYS A 305 -2.86 7.05 -17.35
N LYS A 306 -3.73 6.12 -17.71
CA LYS A 306 -4.27 6.01 -19.07
C LYS A 306 -5.00 7.30 -19.42
N ARG A 307 -4.61 7.94 -20.52
CA ARG A 307 -5.31 9.12 -21.02
C ARG A 307 -6.60 8.68 -21.70
N SER A 308 -7.70 9.37 -21.41
CA SER A 308 -8.93 9.19 -22.17
C SER A 308 -8.67 9.58 -23.63
N SER A 309 -8.89 8.65 -24.54
CA SER A 309 -8.80 8.88 -25.99
C SER A 309 -9.96 9.73 -26.47
#